data_a87d7418584614999eba798966ba274c
#
_entry.id   a87d7418584614999eba798966ba274c
#
_cell.length_a   1.000
_cell.length_b   1.000
_cell.length_c   1.000
_cell.angle_alpha   90.00
_cell.angle_beta   90.00
_cell.angle_gamma   90.00
#
_symmetry.space_group_name_H-M   'P 1'
#
loop_
_entity.id
_entity.type
_entity.pdbx_description
1 polymer ?
#
loop_
_entity_poly.entity_id
_entity_poly.type
_entity_poly.pdbx_seq_one_letter_code
_entity_poly.pdbx_strand_id
1 'polypeptide(L)'
;MYSEENPGVTFDGQFSEWNDYWNKLATASAGHTMPDIVQMDLQYYDQYVKNGLLLDLTPYIEDGTLNLEDADESILESAKVDGKTYAVCNGVNAPALLYNKTVLDEAGIEVKEGMTIDEFVELSKEIKEKTGLRTNIGYCHETLPEYWLRAKDQVFFEEGKLGAKSAEDIATIFELEEQAVEEGWHVDPSVFTEITVGSAEQDPMVYGSNPDSMSWCAFAYSNQLSAIQQAAPEGIEIGITTWPSDDLEKSNYLKPSQFFAVSTDCKNPEEAVKVLDYITNSVECNKVLLGERGVPISQKVSEAITSELDETNQKIVSYINEIVTPTCSTINPAAPNGANEVYDLLKTLEEQVLYGQTTAEDAAQQLFEEGNAFMEAGAQ
;
A
#
# COMPACT_ATOMS: atom_id res chain seq x y z
N MET A 1 28.67 6.27 8.90
CA MET A 1 28.09 5.87 10.21
C MET A 1 28.50 4.44 10.55
N TYR A 2 27.83 3.36 10.08
CA TYR A 2 28.19 1.97 10.47
C TYR A 2 29.68 1.64 10.30
N SER A 3 30.31 2.01 9.16
CA SER A 3 31.75 1.80 8.91
C SER A 3 32.67 2.57 9.86
N GLU A 4 32.22 3.68 10.43
CA GLU A 4 32.97 4.46 11.39
C GLU A 4 33.01 3.78 12.78
N GLU A 5 31.88 3.13 13.11
CA GLU A 5 31.71 2.36 14.34
C GLU A 5 32.29 0.94 14.24
N ASN A 6 32.40 0.41 13.02
CA ASN A 6 32.86 -0.94 12.70
C ASN A 6 34.07 -0.89 11.74
N PRO A 7 35.30 -0.57 12.25
CA PRO A 7 36.49 -0.49 11.41
C PRO A 7 36.78 -1.82 10.69
N GLY A 8 36.82 -1.77 9.35
CA GLY A 8 37.00 -2.95 8.50
C GLY A 8 35.77 -3.33 7.67
N VAL A 9 34.63 -2.71 7.96
CA VAL A 9 33.43 -2.81 7.12
C VAL A 9 33.36 -1.63 6.17
N THR A 10 33.20 -1.90 4.88
CA THR A 10 33.02 -0.88 3.83
C THR A 10 31.82 -1.26 2.97
N PHE A 11 31.17 -0.27 2.38
CA PHE A 11 30.02 -0.46 1.51
C PHE A 11 30.33 -0.07 0.06
N ASP A 12 29.94 -0.91 -0.86
CA ASP A 12 29.92 -0.65 -2.30
C ASP A 12 28.45 -0.59 -2.75
N GLY A 13 27.91 0.63 -2.87
CA GLY A 13 26.51 0.86 -3.22
C GLY A 13 26.26 0.70 -4.72
N GLN A 14 25.38 -0.23 -5.10
CA GLN A 14 24.99 -0.48 -6.49
C GLN A 14 23.56 0.01 -6.72
N PHE A 15 23.41 1.10 -7.45
CA PHE A 15 22.13 1.77 -7.71
C PHE A 15 21.65 1.47 -9.14
N SER A 16 20.34 1.34 -9.31
CA SER A 16 19.70 1.19 -10.63
C SER A 16 18.27 1.67 -10.56
N GLU A 17 17.74 2.09 -11.71
CA GLU A 17 16.30 2.28 -11.91
C GLU A 17 15.57 0.95 -11.77
N TRP A 18 14.26 1.00 -11.46
CA TRP A 18 13.44 -0.15 -11.08
C TRP A 18 13.60 -1.35 -12.03
N ASN A 19 13.31 -1.18 -13.31
CA ASN A 19 13.38 -2.29 -14.28
C ASN A 19 14.80 -2.85 -14.46
N ASP A 20 15.80 -1.96 -14.48
CA ASP A 20 17.21 -2.33 -14.58
C ASP A 20 17.69 -3.07 -13.34
N TYR A 21 17.18 -2.73 -12.16
CA TYR A 21 17.51 -3.40 -10.90
C TYR A 21 17.18 -4.89 -10.97
N TRP A 22 15.95 -5.23 -11.35
CA TRP A 22 15.50 -6.61 -11.43
C TRP A 22 16.23 -7.40 -12.51
N ASN A 23 16.50 -6.80 -13.67
CA ASN A 23 17.29 -7.42 -14.73
C ASN A 23 18.73 -7.73 -14.28
N LYS A 24 19.37 -6.79 -13.58
CA LYS A 24 20.72 -6.98 -13.03
C LYS A 24 20.75 -8.04 -11.94
N LEU A 25 19.78 -8.00 -11.02
CA LEU A 25 19.69 -8.95 -9.93
C LEU A 25 19.44 -10.37 -10.43
N ALA A 26 18.55 -10.55 -11.44
CA ALA A 26 18.33 -11.84 -12.10
C ALA A 26 19.60 -12.35 -12.78
N THR A 27 20.37 -11.48 -13.44
CA THR A 27 21.65 -11.86 -14.06
C THR A 27 22.68 -12.27 -13.02
N ALA A 28 22.79 -11.50 -11.92
CA ALA A 28 23.72 -11.79 -10.84
C ALA A 28 23.37 -13.10 -10.11
N SER A 29 22.08 -13.38 -9.90
CA SER A 29 21.61 -14.62 -9.28
C SER A 29 21.98 -15.86 -10.12
N ALA A 30 21.81 -15.78 -11.45
CA ALA A 30 22.20 -16.85 -12.37
C ALA A 30 23.72 -17.08 -12.40
N GLY A 31 24.49 -16.02 -12.14
CA GLY A 31 25.96 -16.05 -12.08
C GLY A 31 26.55 -16.37 -10.70
N HIS A 32 25.74 -16.54 -9.66
CA HIS A 32 26.19 -16.64 -8.27
C HIS A 32 27.12 -15.48 -7.84
N THR A 33 26.72 -14.26 -8.18
CA THR A 33 27.45 -13.02 -7.93
C THR A 33 26.54 -11.93 -7.39
N MET A 34 25.49 -12.32 -6.65
CA MET A 34 24.58 -11.35 -6.02
C MET A 34 25.34 -10.47 -5.01
N PRO A 35 24.93 -9.21 -4.84
CA PRO A 35 25.41 -8.38 -3.71
C PRO A 35 25.14 -9.08 -2.38
N ASP A 36 25.94 -8.75 -1.34
CA ASP A 36 25.75 -9.34 0.00
C ASP A 36 24.38 -9.02 0.58
N ILE A 37 23.94 -7.76 0.44
CA ILE A 37 22.62 -7.28 0.84
C ILE A 37 21.89 -6.80 -0.41
N VAL A 38 20.64 -7.23 -0.56
CA VAL A 38 19.77 -6.89 -1.68
C VAL A 38 18.45 -6.30 -1.18
N GLN A 39 17.91 -5.36 -1.92
CA GLN A 39 16.58 -4.82 -1.68
C GLN A 39 15.56 -5.66 -2.45
N MET A 40 14.47 -6.05 -1.78
CA MET A 40 13.42 -6.89 -2.36
C MET A 40 12.07 -6.17 -2.30
N ASP A 41 11.26 -6.41 -3.30
CA ASP A 41 9.85 -6.05 -3.30
C ASP A 41 8.98 -7.29 -3.05
N LEU A 42 7.81 -7.09 -2.43
CA LEU A 42 6.88 -8.18 -2.13
C LEU A 42 6.53 -9.01 -3.38
N GLN A 43 6.42 -8.36 -4.54
CA GLN A 43 6.09 -8.99 -5.83
C GLN A 43 7.10 -10.07 -6.26
N TYR A 44 8.39 -9.89 -5.92
CA TYR A 44 9.46 -10.80 -6.35
C TYR A 44 10.00 -11.68 -5.22
N TYR A 45 9.70 -11.32 -3.98
CA TYR A 45 10.29 -11.89 -2.78
C TYR A 45 10.15 -13.42 -2.71
N ASP A 46 8.93 -13.93 -2.86
CA ASP A 46 8.63 -15.37 -2.76
C ASP A 46 9.41 -16.19 -3.79
N GLN A 47 9.54 -15.67 -5.02
CA GLN A 47 10.31 -16.33 -6.07
C GLN A 47 11.80 -16.48 -5.71
N TYR A 48 12.41 -15.42 -5.15
CA TYR A 48 13.82 -15.48 -4.75
C TYR A 48 14.03 -16.41 -3.57
N VAL A 49 13.10 -16.48 -2.62
CA VAL A 49 13.15 -17.44 -1.51
C VAL A 49 13.03 -18.88 -2.02
N LYS A 50 12.04 -19.18 -2.85
CA LYS A 50 11.83 -20.53 -3.41
C LYS A 50 12.99 -21.01 -4.27
N ASN A 51 13.69 -20.11 -4.94
CA ASN A 51 14.90 -20.41 -5.69
C ASN A 51 16.16 -20.55 -4.81
N GLY A 52 16.06 -20.40 -3.50
CA GLY A 52 17.18 -20.55 -2.56
C GLY A 52 18.24 -19.44 -2.68
N LEU A 53 17.85 -18.24 -3.10
CA LEU A 53 18.75 -17.11 -3.35
C LEU A 53 18.93 -16.20 -2.12
N LEU A 54 18.04 -16.30 -1.14
CA LEU A 54 18.04 -15.50 0.08
C LEU A 54 18.38 -16.35 1.30
N LEU A 55 19.12 -15.78 2.23
CA LEU A 55 19.54 -16.40 3.48
C LEU A 55 18.35 -16.49 4.45
N ASP A 56 18.19 -17.64 5.11
CA ASP A 56 17.27 -17.80 6.24
C ASP A 56 17.78 -16.97 7.44
N LEU A 57 17.02 -15.93 7.81
CA LEU A 57 17.36 -15.03 8.91
C LEU A 57 16.84 -15.52 10.27
N THR A 58 15.99 -16.56 10.29
CA THR A 58 15.37 -17.08 11.52
C THR A 58 16.39 -17.38 12.61
N PRO A 59 17.54 -18.05 12.34
CA PRO A 59 18.52 -18.31 13.39
C PRO A 59 19.15 -17.04 14.02
N TYR A 60 19.27 -15.97 13.22
CA TYR A 60 19.83 -14.70 13.68
C TYR A 60 18.83 -13.86 14.50
N ILE A 61 17.53 -14.09 14.27
CA ILE A 61 16.46 -13.52 15.09
C ILE A 61 16.43 -14.26 16.44
N GLU A 62 16.51 -15.60 16.40
CA GLU A 62 16.49 -16.43 17.61
C GLU A 62 17.69 -16.21 18.54
N ASP A 63 18.88 -15.92 18.00
CA ASP A 63 20.09 -15.65 18.80
C ASP A 63 20.27 -14.16 19.16
N GLY A 64 19.37 -13.28 18.67
CA GLY A 64 19.37 -11.85 18.95
C GLY A 64 20.36 -11.02 18.15
N THR A 65 21.02 -11.59 17.13
CA THR A 65 21.88 -10.82 16.19
C THR A 65 21.05 -9.83 15.37
N LEU A 66 19.80 -10.21 15.06
CA LEU A 66 18.78 -9.36 14.43
C LEU A 66 17.63 -9.19 15.42
N ASN A 67 17.48 -7.99 15.96
CA ASN A 67 16.42 -7.70 16.92
C ASN A 67 15.19 -7.12 16.22
N LEU A 68 14.06 -7.82 16.29
CA LEU A 68 12.77 -7.41 15.72
C LEU A 68 11.65 -7.32 16.78
N GLU A 69 12.02 -7.24 18.08
CA GLU A 69 11.06 -7.23 19.18
C GLU A 69 10.12 -6.02 19.18
N ASP A 70 10.55 -4.88 18.63
CA ASP A 70 9.77 -3.65 18.57
C ASP A 70 8.94 -3.53 17.28
N ALA A 71 8.95 -4.53 16.40
CA ALA A 71 8.19 -4.53 15.16
C ALA A 71 6.83 -5.22 15.36
N ASP A 72 5.80 -4.73 14.64
CA ASP A 72 4.47 -5.33 14.67
C ASP A 72 4.47 -6.74 14.06
N GLU A 73 3.75 -7.67 14.70
CA GLU A 73 3.70 -9.08 14.28
C GLU A 73 3.14 -9.23 12.87
N SER A 74 2.17 -8.40 12.46
CA SER A 74 1.56 -8.47 11.14
C SER A 74 2.59 -8.20 10.03
N ILE A 75 3.52 -7.27 10.27
CA ILE A 75 4.59 -6.98 9.31
C ILE A 75 5.68 -8.05 9.31
N LEU A 76 5.97 -8.65 10.46
CA LEU A 76 6.92 -9.76 10.54
C LEU A 76 6.39 -11.01 9.82
N GLU A 77 5.10 -11.28 9.91
CA GLU A 77 4.46 -12.37 9.16
C GLU A 77 4.53 -12.17 7.64
N SER A 78 4.45 -10.92 7.15
CA SER A 78 4.57 -10.62 5.71
C SER A 78 5.93 -10.99 5.11
N ALA A 79 6.96 -11.11 5.93
CA ALA A 79 8.32 -11.49 5.53
C ALA A 79 8.60 -13.01 5.67
N LYS A 80 7.60 -13.81 6.06
CA LYS A 80 7.75 -15.26 6.22
C LYS A 80 7.35 -16.02 4.98
N VAL A 81 8.17 -17.00 4.62
CA VAL A 81 7.88 -18.01 3.61
C VAL A 81 8.12 -19.37 4.26
N ASP A 82 7.12 -20.26 4.22
CA ASP A 82 7.15 -21.56 4.88
C ASP A 82 7.56 -21.50 6.37
N GLY A 83 7.11 -20.47 7.08
CA GLY A 83 7.35 -20.24 8.50
C GLY A 83 8.75 -19.73 8.87
N LYS A 84 9.56 -19.33 7.89
CA LYS A 84 10.90 -18.78 8.06
C LYS A 84 11.00 -17.36 7.53
N THR A 85 11.82 -16.54 8.16
CA THR A 85 12.07 -15.15 7.76
C THR A 85 13.31 -15.07 6.88
N TYR A 86 13.20 -14.44 5.70
CA TYR A 86 14.31 -14.28 4.75
C TYR A 86 14.66 -12.82 4.45
N ALA A 87 13.88 -11.88 4.99
CA ALA A 87 14.13 -10.46 4.80
C ALA A 87 13.59 -9.64 5.96
N VAL A 88 14.03 -8.40 6.06
CA VAL A 88 13.53 -7.41 7.03
C VAL A 88 12.86 -6.28 6.26
N CYS A 89 11.65 -5.93 6.63
CA CYS A 89 10.95 -4.78 6.06
C CYS A 89 11.68 -3.48 6.42
N ASN A 90 11.85 -2.59 5.45
CA ASN A 90 12.54 -1.31 5.66
C ASN A 90 11.67 -0.27 6.36
N GLY A 91 10.37 -0.34 6.10
CA GLY A 91 9.37 0.56 6.62
C GLY A 91 8.00 0.17 6.09
N VAL A 92 6.98 0.79 6.63
CA VAL A 92 5.59 0.48 6.31
C VAL A 92 4.84 1.70 5.80
N ASN A 93 3.84 1.42 4.97
CA ASN A 93 2.75 2.31 4.59
C ASN A 93 1.43 1.62 4.91
N ALA A 94 0.32 2.32 4.77
CA ALA A 94 -1.00 1.73 4.95
C ALA A 94 -2.02 2.34 3.98
N PRO A 95 -3.12 1.65 3.66
CA PRO A 95 -4.26 2.24 3.01
C PRO A 95 -4.73 3.49 3.77
N ALA A 96 -4.99 4.57 3.07
CA ALA A 96 -5.37 5.84 3.67
C ALA A 96 -6.36 6.61 2.80
N LEU A 97 -7.46 7.07 3.37
CA LEU A 97 -8.35 8.05 2.78
C LEU A 97 -7.78 9.44 3.08
N LEU A 98 -7.23 10.08 2.08
CA LEU A 98 -6.80 11.47 2.17
C LEU A 98 -7.99 12.37 1.87
N TYR A 99 -8.13 13.51 2.54
CA TYR A 99 -9.29 14.38 2.36
C TYR A 99 -8.93 15.87 2.51
N ASN A 100 -9.67 16.72 1.82
CA ASN A 100 -9.51 18.17 1.89
C ASN A 100 -10.06 18.71 3.22
N LYS A 101 -9.21 18.68 4.24
CA LYS A 101 -9.57 19.06 5.61
C LYS A 101 -10.04 20.52 5.68
N THR A 102 -9.38 21.43 4.98
CA THR A 102 -9.73 22.86 5.02
C THR A 102 -11.17 23.10 4.56
N VAL A 103 -11.56 22.53 3.41
CA VAL A 103 -12.94 22.74 2.88
C VAL A 103 -13.97 22.08 3.79
N LEU A 104 -13.67 20.91 4.36
CA LEU A 104 -14.62 20.24 5.25
C LEU A 104 -14.77 20.96 6.58
N ASP A 105 -13.69 21.46 7.18
CA ASP A 105 -13.73 22.29 8.39
C ASP A 105 -14.56 23.58 8.17
N GLU A 106 -14.37 24.26 7.04
CA GLU A 106 -15.15 25.45 6.66
C GLU A 106 -16.65 25.14 6.50
N ALA A 107 -16.98 23.93 6.03
CA ALA A 107 -18.37 23.45 5.91
C ALA A 107 -18.95 22.92 7.22
N GLY A 108 -18.15 22.83 8.28
CA GLY A 108 -18.54 22.25 9.57
C GLY A 108 -18.79 20.74 9.48
N ILE A 109 -18.00 20.04 8.67
CA ILE A 109 -18.08 18.59 8.46
C ILE A 109 -16.86 17.94 9.10
N GLU A 110 -17.11 16.93 9.94
CA GLU A 110 -16.08 16.14 10.59
C GLU A 110 -15.95 14.76 9.89
N VAL A 111 -14.71 14.39 9.53
CA VAL A 111 -14.40 13.07 9.01
C VAL A 111 -14.00 12.17 10.18
N LYS A 112 -14.71 11.08 10.37
CA LYS A 112 -14.44 10.13 11.46
C LYS A 112 -13.37 9.12 11.06
N GLU A 113 -12.67 8.61 12.04
CA GLU A 113 -11.86 7.40 11.89
C GLU A 113 -12.76 6.16 11.85
N GLY A 114 -12.37 5.16 11.06
CA GLY A 114 -13.05 3.86 11.02
C GLY A 114 -14.50 3.93 10.53
N MET A 115 -14.80 4.80 9.56
CA MET A 115 -16.13 4.86 8.94
C MET A 115 -16.50 3.53 8.32
N THR A 116 -17.75 3.12 8.48
CA THR A 116 -18.35 2.07 7.65
C THR A 116 -18.58 2.56 6.23
N ILE A 117 -18.87 1.62 5.31
CA ILE A 117 -19.22 1.98 3.92
C ILE A 117 -20.45 2.86 3.89
N ASP A 118 -21.49 2.55 4.65
CA ASP A 118 -22.71 3.35 4.73
C ASP A 118 -22.43 4.78 5.27
N GLU A 119 -21.60 4.91 6.31
CA GLU A 119 -21.22 6.24 6.83
C GLU A 119 -20.45 7.06 5.80
N PHE A 120 -19.58 6.44 5.01
CA PHE A 120 -18.87 7.09 3.91
C PHE A 120 -19.82 7.59 2.80
N VAL A 121 -20.84 6.81 2.45
CA VAL A 121 -21.87 7.20 1.47
C VAL A 121 -22.65 8.41 1.98
N GLU A 122 -23.15 8.37 3.22
CA GLU A 122 -23.89 9.50 3.79
C GLU A 122 -23.02 10.76 3.92
N LEU A 123 -21.75 10.61 4.32
CA LEU A 123 -20.80 11.71 4.37
C LEU A 123 -20.56 12.33 2.98
N SER A 124 -20.39 11.48 1.94
CA SER A 124 -20.20 11.94 0.56
C SER A 124 -21.39 12.75 0.03
N LYS A 125 -22.62 12.34 0.37
CA LYS A 125 -23.85 13.06 0.03
C LYS A 125 -23.91 14.40 0.76
N GLU A 126 -23.60 14.43 2.05
CA GLU A 126 -23.56 15.66 2.86
C GLU A 126 -22.54 16.66 2.31
N ILE A 127 -21.33 16.17 1.96
CA ILE A 127 -20.27 17.02 1.39
C ILE A 127 -20.73 17.63 0.06
N LYS A 128 -21.28 16.81 -0.82
CA LYS A 128 -21.86 17.32 -2.09
C LYS A 128 -22.88 18.42 -1.86
N GLU A 129 -23.82 18.22 -0.92
CA GLU A 129 -24.87 19.19 -0.64
C GLU A 129 -24.31 20.52 -0.10
N LYS A 130 -23.35 20.44 0.82
CA LYS A 130 -22.80 21.63 1.51
C LYS A 130 -21.71 22.36 0.72
N THR A 131 -20.87 21.64 -0.04
CA THR A 131 -19.67 22.20 -0.67
C THR A 131 -19.73 22.18 -2.20
N GLY A 132 -20.54 21.31 -2.78
CA GLY A 132 -20.54 21.02 -4.21
C GLY A 132 -19.46 20.08 -4.66
N LEU A 133 -18.46 19.74 -3.83
CA LEU A 133 -17.42 18.76 -4.17
C LEU A 133 -18.03 17.36 -4.36
N ARG A 134 -17.38 16.59 -5.19
CA ARG A 134 -17.74 15.20 -5.48
C ARG A 134 -16.82 14.22 -4.75
N THR A 135 -17.11 12.95 -4.90
CA THR A 135 -16.30 11.84 -4.35
C THR A 135 -15.61 11.11 -5.50
N ASN A 136 -14.32 10.84 -5.37
CA ASN A 136 -13.62 9.82 -6.16
C ASN A 136 -13.55 8.54 -5.32
N ILE A 137 -14.20 7.45 -5.77
CA ILE A 137 -14.26 6.17 -5.03
C ILE A 137 -13.01 5.30 -5.27
N GLY A 138 -11.89 5.92 -5.66
CA GLY A 138 -10.65 5.18 -5.84
C GLY A 138 -10.56 4.47 -7.19
N TYR A 139 -11.10 5.07 -8.23
CA TYR A 139 -11.03 4.57 -9.59
C TYR A 139 -9.63 4.06 -9.96
N CYS A 140 -9.56 2.83 -10.45
CA CYS A 140 -8.35 2.08 -10.75
C CYS A 140 -7.43 1.82 -9.53
N HIS A 141 -7.96 1.81 -8.31
CA HIS A 141 -7.19 1.41 -7.15
C HIS A 141 -7.28 -0.11 -6.96
N GLU A 142 -6.34 -0.84 -7.54
CA GLU A 142 -6.31 -2.30 -7.69
C GLU A 142 -6.58 -3.06 -6.37
N THR A 143 -6.18 -2.52 -5.24
CA THR A 143 -6.30 -3.18 -3.93
C THR A 143 -7.58 -2.84 -3.17
N LEU A 144 -8.43 -1.95 -3.69
CA LEU A 144 -9.65 -1.53 -3.00
C LEU A 144 -10.69 -2.67 -2.88
N PRO A 145 -10.96 -3.48 -3.93
CA PRO A 145 -11.82 -4.65 -3.80
C PRO A 145 -11.28 -5.66 -2.78
N GLU A 146 -9.96 -5.85 -2.74
CA GLU A 146 -9.31 -6.73 -1.76
C GLU A 146 -9.54 -6.23 -0.34
N TYR A 147 -9.42 -4.93 -0.09
CA TYR A 147 -9.63 -4.33 1.22
C TYR A 147 -11.03 -4.63 1.78
N TRP A 148 -12.06 -4.57 0.94
CA TRP A 148 -13.44 -4.89 1.34
C TRP A 148 -13.71 -6.39 1.45
N LEU A 149 -13.05 -7.24 0.64
CA LEU A 149 -13.12 -8.70 0.81
C LEU A 149 -12.53 -9.16 2.13
N ARG A 150 -11.46 -8.51 2.61
CA ARG A 150 -10.85 -8.81 3.91
C ARG A 150 -11.85 -8.64 5.05
N ALA A 151 -12.73 -7.63 5.02
CA ALA A 151 -13.82 -7.47 6.00
C ALA A 151 -14.75 -8.69 6.06
N LYS A 152 -14.86 -9.45 4.98
CA LYS A 152 -15.68 -10.67 4.86
C LYS A 152 -14.91 -11.96 5.12
N ASP A 153 -13.67 -11.89 5.65
CA ASP A 153 -12.72 -13.02 5.78
C ASP A 153 -12.46 -13.73 4.43
N GLN A 154 -12.26 -12.94 3.38
CA GLN A 154 -11.96 -13.43 2.03
C GLN A 154 -10.71 -12.71 1.50
N VAL A 155 -10.05 -13.34 0.53
CA VAL A 155 -8.94 -12.76 -0.22
C VAL A 155 -9.41 -12.46 -1.64
N PHE A 156 -8.71 -11.56 -2.34
CA PHE A 156 -9.05 -11.31 -3.75
C PHE A 156 -8.51 -12.43 -4.66
N PHE A 157 -7.32 -12.94 -4.36
CA PHE A 157 -6.68 -13.98 -5.13
C PHE A 157 -6.34 -15.21 -4.28
N GLU A 158 -6.58 -16.39 -4.86
CA GLU A 158 -6.01 -17.67 -4.48
C GLU A 158 -5.26 -18.26 -5.70
N GLU A 159 -4.45 -19.28 -5.48
CA GLU A 159 -3.77 -19.93 -6.62
C GLU A 159 -4.79 -20.52 -7.60
N GLY A 160 -4.75 -20.03 -8.84
CA GLY A 160 -5.60 -20.53 -9.94
C GLY A 160 -7.05 -20.06 -9.92
N LYS A 161 -7.46 -19.17 -9.02
CA LYS A 161 -8.83 -18.63 -8.98
C LYS A 161 -8.91 -17.31 -8.20
N LEU A 162 -10.04 -16.60 -8.33
CA LEU A 162 -10.40 -15.56 -7.38
C LEU A 162 -10.73 -16.19 -6.02
N GLY A 163 -10.34 -15.52 -4.95
CA GLY A 163 -10.63 -15.94 -3.59
C GLY A 163 -12.00 -15.51 -3.08
N ALA A 164 -12.70 -14.63 -3.81
CA ALA A 164 -14.09 -14.29 -3.56
C ALA A 164 -15.00 -15.51 -3.76
N LYS A 165 -15.98 -15.70 -2.89
CA LYS A 165 -16.90 -16.86 -2.95
C LYS A 165 -18.01 -16.69 -3.98
N SER A 166 -18.35 -15.47 -4.34
CA SER A 166 -19.39 -15.12 -5.31
C SER A 166 -19.12 -13.75 -5.95
N ALA A 167 -19.82 -13.46 -7.04
CA ALA A 167 -19.81 -12.14 -7.67
C ALA A 167 -20.33 -11.05 -6.70
N GLU A 168 -21.32 -11.35 -5.85
CA GLU A 168 -21.85 -10.42 -4.84
C GLU A 168 -20.78 -9.98 -3.85
N ASP A 169 -19.81 -10.83 -3.52
CA ASP A 169 -18.74 -10.48 -2.57
C ASP A 169 -17.78 -9.41 -3.11
N ILE A 170 -17.58 -9.36 -4.43
CA ILE A 170 -16.72 -8.36 -5.10
C ILE A 170 -17.49 -7.18 -5.70
N ALA A 171 -18.82 -7.14 -5.53
CA ALA A 171 -19.66 -6.12 -6.15
C ALA A 171 -19.50 -4.72 -5.54
N THR A 172 -18.99 -4.61 -4.32
CA THR A 172 -18.99 -3.38 -3.51
C THR A 172 -18.46 -2.15 -4.28
N ILE A 173 -17.37 -2.28 -5.05
CA ILE A 173 -16.82 -1.16 -5.82
C ILE A 173 -17.82 -0.67 -6.88
N PHE A 174 -18.39 -1.58 -7.64
CA PHE A 174 -19.34 -1.27 -8.71
C PHE A 174 -20.65 -0.71 -8.18
N GLU A 175 -21.16 -1.26 -7.06
CA GLU A 175 -22.39 -0.78 -6.40
C GLU A 175 -22.21 0.66 -5.90
N LEU A 176 -21.06 0.99 -5.30
CA LEU A 176 -20.76 2.34 -4.86
C LEU A 176 -20.62 3.32 -6.03
N GLU A 177 -19.94 2.92 -7.11
CA GLU A 177 -19.79 3.75 -8.30
C GLU A 177 -21.14 3.99 -9.01
N GLU A 178 -21.95 2.94 -9.23
CA GLU A 178 -23.27 3.05 -9.82
C GLU A 178 -24.16 3.97 -9.00
N GLN A 179 -24.26 3.77 -7.68
CA GLN A 179 -25.02 4.64 -6.79
C GLN A 179 -24.50 6.08 -6.82
N ALA A 180 -23.20 6.27 -6.80
CA ALA A 180 -22.59 7.60 -6.75
C ALA A 180 -22.85 8.40 -8.04
N VAL A 181 -22.83 7.74 -9.19
CA VAL A 181 -23.16 8.32 -10.49
C VAL A 181 -24.65 8.61 -10.58
N GLU A 182 -25.53 7.67 -10.25
CA GLU A 182 -26.98 7.84 -10.30
C GLU A 182 -27.47 8.97 -9.39
N GLU A 183 -26.94 9.08 -8.18
CA GLU A 183 -27.27 10.12 -7.21
C GLU A 183 -26.46 11.41 -7.42
N GLY A 184 -25.49 11.37 -8.36
CA GLY A 184 -24.69 12.51 -8.80
C GLY A 184 -23.70 13.04 -7.77
N TRP A 185 -23.19 12.20 -6.86
CA TRP A 185 -22.14 12.58 -5.92
C TRP A 185 -20.74 12.03 -6.30
N HIS A 186 -20.62 11.26 -7.38
CA HIS A 186 -19.32 10.92 -7.98
C HIS A 186 -18.74 12.09 -8.79
N VAL A 187 -17.42 12.19 -8.91
CA VAL A 187 -16.77 13.07 -9.89
C VAL A 187 -17.24 12.72 -11.29
N ASP A 188 -17.30 13.71 -12.18
CA ASP A 188 -17.61 13.43 -13.59
C ASP A 188 -16.56 12.47 -14.17
N PRO A 189 -16.92 11.29 -14.68
CA PRO A 189 -15.95 10.30 -15.16
C PRO A 189 -15.02 10.81 -16.26
N SER A 190 -15.41 11.86 -16.99
CA SER A 190 -14.56 12.47 -18.02
C SER A 190 -13.24 13.02 -17.46
N VAL A 191 -13.17 13.33 -16.15
CA VAL A 191 -11.93 13.80 -15.49
C VAL A 191 -10.81 12.79 -15.66
N PHE A 192 -11.10 11.50 -15.64
CA PHE A 192 -10.09 10.44 -15.76
C PHE A 192 -9.43 10.38 -17.13
N THR A 193 -10.03 11.00 -18.16
CA THR A 193 -9.43 11.14 -19.50
C THR A 193 -8.50 12.35 -19.59
N GLU A 194 -8.57 13.28 -18.65
CA GLU A 194 -7.81 14.53 -18.63
C GLU A 194 -6.58 14.45 -17.71
N ILE A 195 -6.49 13.43 -16.87
CA ILE A 195 -5.44 13.25 -15.87
C ILE A 195 -4.64 11.97 -16.11
N THR A 196 -3.48 11.86 -15.47
CA THR A 196 -2.77 10.60 -15.34
C THR A 196 -3.23 9.93 -14.04
N VAL A 197 -4.11 8.94 -14.16
CA VAL A 197 -4.63 8.20 -13.01
C VAL A 197 -3.49 7.61 -12.18
N GLY A 198 -3.56 7.77 -10.86
CA GLY A 198 -2.49 7.36 -9.93
C GLY A 198 -1.38 8.39 -9.71
N SER A 199 -1.36 9.51 -10.48
CA SER A 199 -0.46 10.63 -10.20
C SER A 199 -1.01 11.48 -9.06
N ALA A 200 -0.24 11.62 -7.97
CA ALA A 200 -0.64 12.42 -6.83
C ALA A 200 -0.88 13.90 -7.19
N GLU A 201 -0.10 14.45 -8.12
CA GLU A 201 -0.21 15.84 -8.56
C GLU A 201 -1.43 16.10 -9.45
N GLN A 202 -2.02 15.03 -9.99
CA GLN A 202 -3.20 15.10 -10.86
C GLN A 202 -4.42 14.41 -10.25
N ASP A 203 -4.36 14.05 -8.96
CA ASP A 203 -5.53 13.51 -8.27
C ASP A 203 -6.68 14.53 -8.27
N PRO A 204 -7.93 14.12 -8.54
CA PRO A 204 -9.09 15.02 -8.53
C PRO A 204 -9.28 15.84 -7.25
N MET A 205 -8.66 15.46 -6.14
CA MET A 205 -8.69 16.23 -4.89
C MET A 205 -7.88 17.54 -4.99
N VAL A 206 -6.80 17.57 -5.78
CA VAL A 206 -5.89 18.72 -5.93
C VAL A 206 -5.86 19.28 -7.35
N TYR A 207 -6.32 18.52 -8.33
CA TYR A 207 -6.35 18.87 -9.75
C TYR A 207 -7.80 18.90 -10.25
N GLY A 208 -8.25 20.06 -10.62
CA GLY A 208 -9.60 20.25 -11.15
C GLY A 208 -9.92 21.72 -11.32
N SER A 209 -10.84 22.05 -12.23
CA SER A 209 -11.19 23.43 -12.58
C SER A 209 -12.63 23.80 -12.16
N ASN A 210 -13.42 22.83 -11.75
CA ASN A 210 -14.81 23.05 -11.35
C ASN A 210 -15.25 21.99 -10.32
N PRO A 211 -16.30 22.25 -9.51
CA PRO A 211 -16.74 21.33 -8.46
C PRO A 211 -17.10 19.91 -8.95
N ASP A 212 -17.58 19.77 -10.18
CA ASP A 212 -18.00 18.45 -10.72
C ASP A 212 -16.80 17.55 -11.03
N SER A 213 -15.61 18.13 -11.25
CA SER A 213 -14.35 17.43 -11.49
C SER A 213 -13.44 17.37 -10.27
N MET A 214 -13.83 17.98 -9.14
CA MET A 214 -13.03 18.04 -7.92
C MET A 214 -13.59 17.07 -6.88
N SER A 215 -12.69 16.26 -6.31
CA SER A 215 -12.99 15.35 -5.21
C SER A 215 -12.67 15.96 -3.85
N TRP A 216 -13.46 15.60 -2.84
CA TRP A 216 -13.13 15.92 -1.45
C TRP A 216 -12.11 14.94 -0.87
N CYS A 217 -11.97 13.73 -1.47
CA CYS A 217 -11.08 12.66 -0.99
C CYS A 217 -10.32 11.96 -2.10
N ALA A 218 -9.25 11.28 -1.71
CA ALA A 218 -8.49 10.35 -2.54
C ALA A 218 -8.25 9.04 -1.76
N PHE A 219 -8.53 7.92 -2.39
CA PHE A 219 -8.09 6.61 -1.91
C PHE A 219 -6.62 6.43 -2.29
N ALA A 220 -5.76 6.31 -1.28
CA ALA A 220 -4.31 6.38 -1.45
C ALA A 220 -3.60 5.45 -0.46
N TYR A 221 -2.29 5.44 -0.51
CA TYR A 221 -1.45 4.97 0.59
C TYR A 221 -0.91 6.15 1.40
N SER A 222 -0.63 5.93 2.68
CA SER A 222 -0.22 6.95 3.64
C SER A 222 0.98 7.81 3.17
N ASN A 223 1.95 7.21 2.46
CA ASN A 223 3.11 7.93 1.93
C ASN A 223 2.75 8.93 0.81
N GLN A 224 1.59 8.80 0.17
CA GLN A 224 1.16 9.73 -0.88
C GLN A 224 0.67 11.07 -0.31
N LEU A 225 0.39 11.14 1.01
CA LEU A 225 0.01 12.38 1.67
C LEU A 225 0.99 13.52 1.38
N SER A 226 2.31 13.27 1.42
CA SER A 226 3.31 14.30 1.16
C SER A 226 3.25 14.86 -0.25
N ALA A 227 3.08 14.00 -1.26
CA ALA A 227 2.98 14.44 -2.65
C ALA A 227 1.68 15.20 -2.92
N ILE A 228 0.55 14.73 -2.40
CA ILE A 228 -0.76 15.38 -2.54
C ILE A 228 -0.78 16.73 -1.79
N GLN A 229 -0.21 16.79 -0.56
CA GLN A 229 -0.09 18.06 0.17
C GLN A 229 0.76 19.10 -0.58
N GLN A 230 1.85 18.67 -1.23
CA GLN A 230 2.68 19.57 -2.05
C GLN A 230 1.96 20.05 -3.31
N ALA A 231 1.10 19.23 -3.89
CA ALA A 231 0.31 19.58 -5.07
C ALA A 231 -0.91 20.43 -4.73
N ALA A 232 -1.37 20.40 -3.47
CA ALA A 232 -2.54 21.15 -3.03
C ALA A 232 -2.33 22.66 -3.16
N PRO A 233 -3.38 23.44 -3.51
CA PRO A 233 -3.31 24.89 -3.51
C PRO A 233 -2.88 25.47 -2.16
N GLU A 234 -2.25 26.65 -2.18
CA GLU A 234 -1.80 27.34 -0.96
C GLU A 234 -2.99 27.53 0.04
N GLY A 235 -2.77 27.15 1.28
CA GLY A 235 -3.77 27.25 2.35
C GLY A 235 -4.68 26.02 2.49
N ILE A 236 -4.56 25.04 1.61
CA ILE A 236 -5.27 23.77 1.74
C ILE A 236 -4.47 22.78 2.59
N GLU A 237 -5.08 22.32 3.67
CA GLU A 237 -4.57 21.25 4.52
C GLU A 237 -5.24 19.93 4.11
N ILE A 238 -4.43 18.90 3.92
CA ILE A 238 -4.90 17.54 3.66
C ILE A 238 -4.92 16.74 4.97
N GLY A 239 -6.07 16.15 5.26
CA GLY A 239 -6.26 15.20 6.36
C GLY A 239 -6.04 13.77 5.91
N ILE A 240 -5.92 12.86 6.88
CA ILE A 240 -5.70 11.43 6.66
C ILE A 240 -6.58 10.63 7.63
N THR A 241 -7.25 9.60 7.12
CA THR A 241 -8.02 8.62 7.90
C THR A 241 -8.00 7.27 7.20
N THR A 242 -8.65 6.25 7.76
CA THR A 242 -8.74 4.92 7.17
C THR A 242 -9.70 4.89 5.98
N TRP A 243 -9.49 3.96 5.05
CA TRP A 243 -10.54 3.64 4.08
C TRP A 243 -11.78 3.12 4.80
N PRO A 244 -12.99 3.41 4.26
CA PRO A 244 -14.21 2.91 4.85
C PRO A 244 -14.27 1.39 4.82
N SER A 245 -14.73 0.78 5.92
CA SER A 245 -14.87 -0.68 6.03
C SER A 245 -15.87 -1.05 7.10
N ASP A 246 -16.62 -2.14 6.87
CA ASP A 246 -17.54 -2.69 7.84
C ASP A 246 -16.85 -3.52 8.94
N ASP A 247 -15.58 -3.88 8.72
CA ASP A 247 -14.71 -4.51 9.73
C ASP A 247 -13.27 -4.02 9.55
N LEU A 248 -12.93 -2.92 10.22
CA LEU A 248 -11.66 -2.24 10.07
C LEU A 248 -10.47 -3.13 10.47
N GLU A 249 -10.61 -3.90 11.56
CA GLU A 249 -9.53 -4.76 12.06
C GLU A 249 -9.14 -5.86 11.08
N LYS A 250 -10.09 -6.30 10.26
CA LYS A 250 -9.81 -7.26 9.19
C LYS A 250 -9.31 -6.60 7.92
N SER A 251 -9.93 -5.48 7.53
CA SER A 251 -9.59 -4.81 6.28
C SER A 251 -8.22 -4.15 6.31
N ASN A 252 -7.91 -3.47 7.43
CA ASN A 252 -6.70 -2.67 7.56
C ASN A 252 -5.44 -3.53 7.60
N TYR A 253 -4.34 -3.02 7.04
CA TYR A 253 -3.06 -3.71 7.03
C TYR A 253 -1.89 -2.75 6.94
N LEU A 254 -0.74 -3.18 7.45
CA LEU A 254 0.54 -2.56 7.19
C LEU A 254 1.11 -3.13 5.89
N LYS A 255 1.39 -2.25 4.92
CA LYS A 255 2.00 -2.62 3.65
C LYS A 255 3.51 -2.45 3.75
N PRO A 256 4.31 -3.52 3.58
CA PRO A 256 5.75 -3.37 3.44
C PRO A 256 6.10 -2.39 2.32
N SER A 257 6.94 -1.41 2.60
CA SER A 257 7.44 -0.52 1.55
C SER A 257 8.39 -1.28 0.63
N GLN A 258 9.41 -1.89 1.22
CA GLN A 258 10.34 -2.84 0.61
C GLN A 258 11.05 -3.63 1.72
N PHE A 259 11.82 -4.64 1.34
CA PHE A 259 12.62 -5.45 2.25
C PHE A 259 14.11 -5.32 1.98
N PHE A 260 14.92 -5.53 3.01
CA PHE A 260 16.32 -5.89 2.88
C PHE A 260 16.52 -7.38 3.18
N ALA A 261 17.26 -8.05 2.31
CA ALA A 261 17.61 -9.46 2.46
C ALA A 261 19.12 -9.67 2.30
N VAL A 262 19.65 -10.73 2.90
CA VAL A 262 21.01 -11.18 2.67
C VAL A 262 20.99 -12.27 1.60
N SER A 263 21.85 -12.17 0.60
CA SER A 263 21.93 -13.19 -0.46
C SER A 263 22.68 -14.43 0.02
N THR A 264 22.38 -15.59 -0.55
CA THR A 264 23.14 -16.83 -0.28
C THR A 264 24.57 -16.80 -0.85
N ASP A 265 24.89 -15.84 -1.71
CA ASP A 265 26.24 -15.60 -2.22
C ASP A 265 27.12 -14.84 -1.22
N CYS A 266 26.52 -14.24 -0.16
CA CYS A 266 27.22 -13.49 0.86
C CYS A 266 28.23 -14.35 1.61
N LYS A 267 29.48 -13.87 1.70
CA LYS A 267 30.56 -14.61 2.36
C LYS A 267 30.72 -14.27 3.85
N ASN A 268 30.10 -13.18 4.28
CA ASN A 268 30.13 -12.72 5.67
C ASN A 268 28.68 -12.48 6.18
N PRO A 269 27.83 -13.53 6.20
CA PRO A 269 26.39 -13.37 6.46
C PRO A 269 26.10 -12.78 7.85
N GLU A 270 26.86 -13.15 8.87
CA GLU A 270 26.69 -12.58 10.23
C GLU A 270 26.89 -11.05 10.23
N GLU A 271 27.90 -10.55 9.51
CA GLU A 271 28.15 -9.11 9.43
C GLU A 271 27.08 -8.40 8.59
N ALA A 272 26.60 -9.01 7.51
CA ALA A 272 25.49 -8.49 6.71
C ALA A 272 24.21 -8.39 7.55
N VAL A 273 23.91 -9.39 8.38
CA VAL A 273 22.75 -9.37 9.28
C VAL A 273 22.89 -8.26 10.35
N LYS A 274 24.07 -8.02 10.90
CA LYS A 274 24.30 -6.87 11.82
C LYS A 274 24.06 -5.54 11.13
N VAL A 275 24.32 -5.43 9.83
CA VAL A 275 23.97 -4.23 9.05
C VAL A 275 22.45 -4.10 8.93
N LEU A 276 21.70 -5.20 8.70
CA LEU A 276 20.25 -5.15 8.71
C LEU A 276 19.71 -4.70 10.06
N ASP A 277 20.23 -5.25 11.15
CA ASP A 277 19.88 -4.83 12.52
C ASP A 277 20.15 -3.34 12.75
N TYR A 278 21.30 -2.85 12.30
CA TYR A 278 21.64 -1.43 12.40
C TYR A 278 20.68 -0.52 11.63
N ILE A 279 20.33 -0.88 10.39
CA ILE A 279 19.37 -0.11 9.57
C ILE A 279 18.01 -0.08 10.25
N THR A 280 17.58 -1.20 10.82
CA THR A 280 16.27 -1.35 11.46
C THR A 280 16.18 -0.60 12.80
N ASN A 281 17.22 -0.70 13.64
CA ASN A 281 17.16 -0.31 15.06
C ASN A 281 17.94 0.96 15.41
N SER A 282 18.82 1.46 14.54
CA SER A 282 19.59 2.66 14.82
C SER A 282 18.79 3.93 14.62
N VAL A 283 18.52 4.65 15.69
CA VAL A 283 17.87 5.97 15.64
C VAL A 283 18.69 6.94 14.78
N GLU A 284 20.03 6.95 14.91
CA GLU A 284 20.90 7.85 14.15
C GLU A 284 20.87 7.53 12.64
N CYS A 285 20.78 6.27 12.25
CA CYS A 285 20.60 5.87 10.87
C CYS A 285 19.25 6.37 10.34
N ASN A 286 18.18 6.17 11.09
CA ASN A 286 16.83 6.54 10.67
C ASN A 286 16.59 8.05 10.70
N LYS A 287 17.30 8.83 11.50
CA LYS A 287 17.34 10.31 11.38
C LYS A 287 17.91 10.80 10.05
N VAL A 288 18.74 10.01 9.38
CA VAL A 288 19.21 10.33 8.01
C VAL A 288 18.17 9.92 6.96
N LEU A 289 17.50 8.77 7.17
CA LEU A 289 16.48 8.26 6.25
C LEU A 289 15.17 9.08 6.31
N LEU A 290 14.81 9.61 7.49
CA LEU A 290 13.61 10.44 7.71
C LEU A 290 12.31 9.87 7.12
N GLY A 291 12.14 8.54 7.19
CA GLY A 291 10.94 7.87 6.67
C GLY A 291 10.87 7.75 5.15
N GLU A 292 11.93 8.10 4.40
CA GLU A 292 11.96 7.98 2.93
C GLU A 292 11.66 6.55 2.43
N ARG A 293 11.93 5.55 3.28
CA ARG A 293 11.64 4.13 3.02
C ARG A 293 10.35 3.64 3.66
N GLY A 294 9.45 4.53 4.04
CA GLY A 294 8.26 4.26 4.85
C GLY A 294 8.52 4.52 6.34
N VAL A 295 7.46 4.44 7.13
CA VAL A 295 7.57 4.56 8.60
C VAL A 295 8.38 3.37 9.13
N PRO A 296 9.46 3.60 9.92
CA PRO A 296 10.29 2.51 10.45
C PRO A 296 9.46 1.46 11.18
N ILE A 297 9.75 0.18 10.95
CA ILE A 297 9.02 -0.93 11.59
C ILE A 297 9.28 -1.03 13.11
N SER A 298 10.43 -0.55 13.59
CA SER A 298 10.70 -0.42 15.02
C SER A 298 9.92 0.78 15.56
N GLN A 299 8.93 0.54 16.42
CA GLN A 299 8.12 1.58 17.03
C GLN A 299 8.98 2.58 17.79
N LYS A 300 9.95 2.10 18.55
CA LYS A 300 10.91 2.94 19.28
C LYS A 300 11.70 3.88 18.36
N VAL A 301 12.13 3.40 17.21
CA VAL A 301 12.84 4.22 16.21
C VAL A 301 11.89 5.23 15.58
N SER A 302 10.70 4.78 15.18
CA SER A 302 9.66 5.63 14.61
C SER A 302 9.31 6.80 15.53
N GLU A 303 9.07 6.54 16.82
CA GLU A 303 8.81 7.56 17.83
C GLU A 303 9.99 8.52 18.01
N ALA A 304 11.22 7.99 18.04
CA ALA A 304 12.43 8.78 18.26
C ALA A 304 12.76 9.77 17.13
N ILE A 305 12.39 9.44 15.87
CA ILE A 305 12.64 10.33 14.73
C ILE A 305 11.51 11.31 14.47
N THR A 306 10.33 11.11 15.06
CA THR A 306 9.12 11.90 14.74
C THR A 306 9.35 13.41 14.87
N SER A 307 10.09 13.87 15.90
CA SER A 307 10.37 15.29 16.09
C SER A 307 11.29 15.93 15.04
N GLU A 308 11.98 15.13 14.26
CA GLU A 308 12.88 15.58 13.18
C GLU A 308 12.14 15.67 11.82
N LEU A 309 10.94 15.11 11.73
CA LEU A 309 10.12 15.10 10.53
C LEU A 309 9.37 16.43 10.35
N ASP A 310 9.04 16.77 9.11
CA ASP A 310 8.09 17.84 8.84
C ASP A 310 6.66 17.48 9.32
N GLU A 311 5.78 18.47 9.36
CA GLU A 311 4.42 18.30 9.88
C GLU A 311 3.61 17.23 9.13
N THR A 312 3.79 17.12 7.81
CA THR A 312 3.08 16.13 6.98
C THR A 312 3.57 14.71 7.29
N ASN A 313 4.89 14.53 7.40
CA ASN A 313 5.45 13.23 7.75
C ASN A 313 5.15 12.85 9.21
N GLN A 314 5.05 13.81 10.13
CA GLN A 314 4.56 13.55 11.49
C GLN A 314 3.12 13.01 11.48
N LYS A 315 2.21 13.55 10.65
CA LYS A 315 0.85 13.03 10.48
C LYS A 315 0.85 11.59 9.97
N ILE A 316 1.74 11.26 9.01
CA ILE A 316 1.87 9.88 8.50
C ILE A 316 2.31 8.93 9.61
N VAL A 317 3.31 9.32 10.40
CA VAL A 317 3.80 8.49 11.52
C VAL A 317 2.71 8.29 12.57
N SER A 318 2.00 9.35 12.97
CA SER A 318 0.89 9.23 13.93
C SER A 318 -0.22 8.34 13.38
N TYR A 319 -0.59 8.50 12.10
CA TYR A 319 -1.58 7.64 11.45
C TYR A 319 -1.19 6.15 11.50
N ILE A 320 0.05 5.82 11.13
CA ILE A 320 0.55 4.45 11.17
C ILE A 320 0.57 3.89 12.59
N ASN A 321 1.16 4.62 13.54
CA ASN A 321 1.41 4.10 14.89
C ASN A 321 0.15 4.08 15.76
N GLU A 322 -0.70 5.09 15.66
CA GLU A 322 -1.81 5.28 16.59
C GLU A 322 -3.13 4.74 16.04
N ILE A 323 -3.31 4.69 14.71
CA ILE A 323 -4.57 4.30 14.08
C ILE A 323 -4.45 2.93 13.40
N VAL A 324 -3.45 2.77 12.52
CA VAL A 324 -3.36 1.54 11.70
C VAL A 324 -2.83 0.36 12.51
N THR A 325 -1.68 0.52 13.16
CA THR A 325 -1.02 -0.59 13.88
C THR A 325 -1.94 -1.27 14.91
N PRO A 326 -2.73 -0.53 15.72
CA PRO A 326 -3.65 -1.18 16.66
C PRO A 326 -4.85 -1.89 16.01
N THR A 327 -5.14 -1.62 14.74
CA THR A 327 -6.34 -2.09 14.02
C THR A 327 -6.01 -2.84 12.75
N CYS A 328 -4.79 -3.36 12.59
CA CYS A 328 -4.39 -4.04 11.36
C CYS A 328 -4.35 -5.57 11.52
N SER A 329 -4.48 -6.23 10.39
CA SER A 329 -4.21 -7.65 10.22
C SER A 329 -3.10 -7.86 9.19
N THR A 330 -2.55 -9.08 9.11
CA THR A 330 -1.48 -9.39 8.15
C THR A 330 -1.94 -9.13 6.72
N ILE A 331 -1.10 -8.46 5.92
CA ILE A 331 -1.34 -8.24 4.49
C ILE A 331 -1.47 -9.59 3.76
N ASN A 332 -2.33 -9.63 2.74
CA ASN A 332 -2.44 -10.80 1.88
C ASN A 332 -1.12 -11.06 1.12
N PRO A 333 -0.86 -12.31 0.71
CA PRO A 333 0.27 -12.63 -0.17
C PRO A 333 0.25 -11.82 -1.46
N ALA A 334 1.41 -11.71 -2.12
CA ALA A 334 1.49 -11.10 -3.44
C ALA A 334 0.55 -11.77 -4.43
N ALA A 335 -0.03 -10.96 -5.32
CA ALA A 335 -0.94 -11.44 -6.35
C ALA A 335 -0.26 -12.49 -7.25
N PRO A 336 -0.90 -13.64 -7.49
CA PRO A 336 -0.32 -14.71 -8.32
C PRO A 336 -0.41 -14.40 -9.82
N ASN A 337 0.13 -15.28 -10.66
CA ASN A 337 0.00 -15.17 -12.11
C ASN A 337 -1.47 -15.13 -12.54
N GLY A 338 -1.80 -14.31 -13.52
CA GLY A 338 -3.17 -14.07 -13.99
C GLY A 338 -3.86 -12.87 -13.32
N ALA A 339 -3.30 -12.35 -12.23
CA ALA A 339 -3.88 -11.21 -11.52
C ALA A 339 -3.84 -9.90 -12.33
N ASN A 340 -2.83 -9.69 -13.16
CA ASN A 340 -2.75 -8.48 -13.98
C ASN A 340 -3.92 -8.39 -14.97
N GLU A 341 -4.31 -9.51 -15.59
CA GLU A 341 -5.46 -9.58 -16.48
C GLU A 341 -6.77 -9.30 -15.72
N VAL A 342 -6.84 -9.72 -14.45
CA VAL A 342 -7.99 -9.40 -13.58
C VAL A 342 -8.04 -7.90 -13.26
N TYR A 343 -6.91 -7.26 -12.96
CA TYR A 343 -6.86 -5.81 -12.71
C TYR A 343 -7.22 -4.99 -13.96
N ASP A 344 -6.75 -5.40 -15.14
CA ASP A 344 -7.13 -4.76 -16.41
C ASP A 344 -8.64 -4.89 -16.70
N LEU A 345 -9.22 -6.05 -16.38
CA LEU A 345 -10.66 -6.28 -16.50
C LEU A 345 -11.44 -5.43 -15.48
N LEU A 346 -11.01 -5.42 -14.21
CA LEU A 346 -11.59 -4.58 -13.15
C LEU A 346 -11.70 -3.14 -13.61
N LYS A 347 -10.58 -2.55 -14.04
CA LYS A 347 -10.51 -1.19 -14.55
C LYS A 347 -11.51 -0.94 -15.70
N THR A 348 -11.58 -1.88 -16.65
CA THR A 348 -12.50 -1.79 -17.78
C THR A 348 -13.95 -1.78 -17.33
N LEU A 349 -14.28 -2.59 -16.34
CA LEU A 349 -15.64 -2.70 -15.80
C LEU A 349 -16.02 -1.48 -14.96
N GLU A 350 -15.09 -0.93 -14.15
CA GLU A 350 -15.31 0.35 -13.46
C GLU A 350 -15.65 1.46 -14.48
N GLU A 351 -14.86 1.58 -15.57
CA GLU A 351 -15.16 2.54 -16.62
C GLU A 351 -16.59 2.34 -17.21
N GLN A 352 -17.00 1.10 -17.47
CA GLN A 352 -18.30 0.82 -18.01
C GLN A 352 -19.43 1.16 -17.05
N VAL A 353 -19.27 0.89 -15.76
CA VAL A 353 -20.23 1.27 -14.71
C VAL A 353 -20.32 2.79 -14.60
N LEU A 354 -19.20 3.49 -14.49
CA LEU A 354 -19.14 4.95 -14.38
C LEU A 354 -19.78 5.68 -15.56
N TYR A 355 -19.70 5.10 -16.77
CA TYR A 355 -20.36 5.64 -17.98
C TYR A 355 -21.75 5.07 -18.22
N GLY A 356 -22.32 4.28 -17.30
CA GLY A 356 -23.66 3.69 -17.41
C GLY A 356 -23.81 2.70 -18.56
N GLN A 357 -22.72 2.04 -18.96
CA GLN A 357 -22.71 1.06 -20.06
C GLN A 357 -23.03 -0.36 -19.59
N THR A 358 -22.83 -0.63 -18.30
CA THR A 358 -23.19 -1.88 -17.63
C THR A 358 -23.71 -1.58 -16.23
N THR A 359 -24.40 -2.53 -15.61
CA THR A 359 -24.83 -2.44 -14.22
C THR A 359 -23.76 -2.95 -13.27
N ALA A 360 -23.82 -2.57 -11.99
CA ALA A 360 -22.93 -3.09 -10.96
C ALA A 360 -23.01 -4.63 -10.85
N GLU A 361 -24.24 -5.21 -10.93
CA GLU A 361 -24.47 -6.64 -10.88
C GLU A 361 -23.80 -7.37 -12.05
N ASP A 362 -24.01 -6.88 -13.30
CA ASP A 362 -23.41 -7.47 -14.50
C ASP A 362 -21.88 -7.35 -14.50
N ALA A 363 -21.34 -6.20 -14.06
CA ALA A 363 -19.89 -5.99 -13.93
C ALA A 363 -19.26 -6.95 -12.93
N ALA A 364 -19.86 -7.11 -11.75
CA ALA A 364 -19.39 -8.05 -10.73
C ALA A 364 -19.45 -9.51 -11.23
N GLN A 365 -20.52 -9.88 -11.92
CA GLN A 365 -20.65 -11.23 -12.49
C GLN A 365 -19.59 -11.48 -13.56
N GLN A 366 -19.35 -10.52 -14.45
CA GLN A 366 -18.32 -10.63 -15.48
C GLN A 366 -16.92 -10.71 -14.87
N LEU A 367 -16.60 -9.86 -13.89
CA LEU A 367 -15.31 -9.92 -13.17
C LEU A 367 -15.10 -11.28 -12.51
N PHE A 368 -16.14 -11.83 -11.89
CA PHE A 368 -16.07 -13.13 -11.23
C PHE A 368 -15.85 -14.27 -12.23
N GLU A 369 -16.56 -14.30 -13.34
CA GLU A 369 -16.46 -15.37 -14.34
C GLU A 369 -15.15 -15.31 -15.14
N GLU A 370 -14.84 -14.15 -15.74
CA GLU A 370 -13.64 -13.99 -16.57
C GLU A 370 -12.37 -13.92 -15.71
N GLY A 371 -12.45 -13.31 -14.51
CA GLY A 371 -11.34 -13.27 -13.57
C GLY A 371 -10.90 -14.69 -13.15
N ASN A 372 -11.84 -15.58 -12.83
CA ASN A 372 -11.52 -16.98 -12.57
C ASN A 372 -10.86 -17.66 -13.76
N ALA A 373 -11.29 -17.35 -14.99
CA ALA A 373 -10.68 -17.93 -16.19
C ALA A 373 -9.23 -17.44 -16.40
N PHE A 374 -8.95 -16.15 -16.13
CA PHE A 374 -7.59 -15.60 -16.17
C PHE A 374 -6.68 -16.25 -15.12
N MET A 375 -7.17 -16.41 -13.89
CA MET A 375 -6.43 -17.03 -12.80
C MET A 375 -6.12 -18.50 -13.11
N GLU A 376 -7.08 -19.26 -13.66
CA GLU A 376 -6.87 -20.66 -14.08
C GLU A 376 -5.82 -20.76 -15.19
N ALA A 377 -5.84 -19.85 -16.15
CA ALA A 377 -4.85 -19.77 -17.22
C ALA A 377 -3.44 -19.42 -16.72
N GLY A 378 -3.34 -18.51 -15.73
CA GLY A 378 -2.07 -18.10 -15.13
C GLY A 378 -1.41 -19.19 -14.25
N ALA A 379 -2.20 -20.14 -13.74
CA ALA A 379 -1.70 -21.25 -12.92
C ALA A 379 -1.15 -22.45 -13.73
N GLN A 380 -1.29 -22.45 -15.07
CA GLN A 380 -0.80 -23.50 -15.98
C GLN A 380 0.62 -23.22 -16.45
#